data_ae79ba5e2fa4cdaac4e8fa8f07aefbdf
#
_entry.id   ae79ba5e2fa4cdaac4e8fa8f07aefbdf
#
_cell.length_a   1.000
_cell.length_b   1.000
_cell.length_c   1.000
_cell.angle_alpha   90.00
_cell.angle_beta   90.00
_cell.angle_gamma   90.00
#
_symmetry.space_group_name_H-M   'P 1'
#
loop_
_entity.id
_entity.type
_entity.pdbx_description
1 polymer ?
#
loop_
_entity_poly.entity_id
_entity_poly.type
_entity_poly.pdbx_seq_one_letter_code
_entity_poly.pdbx_strand_id
1 'polypeptide(L)'
;SKAIIGLSGGIDSALVLKIAVDALGRDNVRAVMMPSCFTAEISKIDAKILAQNLGVKYDEISITPMYDSFVKSLEFEFKHLPKDATEENIQARIRGTLLMALSNKHSSIVLTTGNKSELAVGYCTLYGDMAGGFAVIKDVPKSFVYRLCNYINRDQEIIPNRIITRPPSAELSEDQVDQDSLPEYEVLDAILGSYMENDNSPDEIISQRFDIADVEKVTSLIKINEYKRRQSPPGIRITKRAFGRDWRYPITNKFKG
;
A
#
# COMPACT_ATOMS: atom_id res chain seq x y z
N SER A 1 12.89 -20.47 -1.53
CA SER A 1 12.52 -19.33 -0.66
C SER A 1 11.00 -19.30 -0.54
N LYS A 2 10.49 -19.02 0.66
CA LYS A 2 9.04 -18.92 0.90
C LYS A 2 8.65 -17.48 1.15
N ALA A 3 7.46 -17.09 0.70
CA ALA A 3 6.92 -15.74 0.88
C ALA A 3 5.54 -15.76 1.55
N ILE A 4 5.26 -14.71 2.32
CA ILE A 4 3.96 -14.43 2.93
C ILE A 4 3.51 -13.05 2.48
N ILE A 5 2.23 -12.91 2.14
CA ILE A 5 1.63 -11.66 1.68
C ILE A 5 0.34 -11.42 2.47
N GLY A 6 0.16 -10.20 2.97
CA GLY A 6 -1.13 -9.72 3.43
C GLY A 6 -2.03 -9.47 2.23
N LEU A 7 -3.06 -10.31 2.04
CA LEU A 7 -3.99 -10.19 0.92
C LEU A 7 -5.26 -9.46 1.39
N SER A 8 -5.37 -8.19 1.04
CA SER A 8 -6.48 -7.32 1.48
C SER A 8 -7.74 -7.41 0.62
N GLY A 9 -7.64 -7.97 -0.59
CA GLY A 9 -8.68 -7.87 -1.62
C GLY A 9 -8.59 -6.59 -2.45
N GLY A 10 -7.57 -5.74 -2.22
CA GLY A 10 -7.23 -4.58 -3.05
C GLY A 10 -6.26 -4.92 -4.17
N ILE A 11 -6.20 -4.05 -5.18
CA ILE A 11 -5.47 -4.26 -6.43
C ILE A 11 -3.95 -4.44 -6.23
N ASP A 12 -3.34 -3.71 -5.29
CA ASP A 12 -1.90 -3.77 -5.02
C ASP A 12 -1.51 -5.14 -4.47
N SER A 13 -2.24 -5.62 -3.47
CA SER A 13 -2.01 -6.94 -2.89
C SER A 13 -2.27 -8.07 -3.90
N ALA A 14 -3.24 -7.87 -4.80
CA ALA A 14 -3.54 -8.81 -5.88
C ALA A 14 -2.38 -8.90 -6.87
N LEU A 15 -1.85 -7.76 -7.31
CA LEU A 15 -0.70 -7.72 -8.21
C LEU A 15 0.54 -8.36 -7.57
N VAL A 16 0.84 -8.02 -6.32
CA VAL A 16 2.00 -8.59 -5.60
C VAL A 16 1.86 -10.10 -5.45
N LEU A 17 0.66 -10.61 -5.14
CA LEU A 17 0.41 -12.04 -5.04
C LEU A 17 0.68 -12.75 -6.38
N LYS A 18 0.18 -12.19 -7.49
CA LYS A 18 0.40 -12.76 -8.83
C LYS A 18 1.89 -12.78 -9.19
N ILE A 19 2.60 -11.66 -8.98
CA ILE A 19 4.05 -11.58 -9.23
C ILE A 19 4.82 -12.60 -8.39
N ALA A 20 4.46 -12.74 -7.11
CA ALA A 20 5.10 -13.69 -6.22
C ALA A 20 4.90 -15.15 -6.67
N VAL A 21 3.69 -15.48 -7.13
CA VAL A 21 3.40 -16.82 -7.67
C VAL A 21 4.19 -17.10 -8.94
N ASP A 22 4.29 -16.15 -9.85
CA ASP A 22 5.08 -16.30 -11.07
C ASP A 22 6.58 -16.47 -10.79
N ALA A 23 7.09 -15.75 -9.79
CA ALA A 23 8.51 -15.78 -9.47
C ALA A 23 8.94 -16.98 -8.62
N LEU A 24 8.09 -17.44 -7.70
CA LEU A 24 8.45 -18.42 -6.68
C LEU A 24 7.72 -19.77 -6.83
N GLY A 25 6.65 -19.82 -7.61
CA GLY A 25 5.71 -20.94 -7.66
C GLY A 25 4.70 -20.91 -6.50
N ARG A 26 3.47 -21.35 -6.78
CA ARG A 26 2.33 -21.30 -5.84
C ARG A 26 2.58 -21.98 -4.50
N ASP A 27 3.35 -23.05 -4.48
CA ASP A 27 3.62 -23.84 -3.27
C ASP A 27 4.57 -23.12 -2.30
N ASN A 28 5.23 -22.07 -2.75
CA ASN A 28 6.15 -21.24 -1.97
C ASN A 28 5.52 -19.91 -1.51
N VAL A 29 4.26 -19.66 -1.85
CA VAL A 29 3.57 -18.40 -1.54
C VAL A 29 2.36 -18.69 -0.65
N ARG A 30 2.23 -17.88 0.40
CA ARG A 30 1.11 -17.94 1.34
C ARG A 30 0.41 -16.59 1.39
N ALA A 31 -0.89 -16.56 1.15
CA ALA A 31 -1.74 -15.39 1.29
C ALA A 31 -2.45 -15.40 2.64
N VAL A 32 -2.45 -14.28 3.35
CA VAL A 32 -3.11 -14.14 4.65
C VAL A 32 -4.05 -12.93 4.59
N MET A 33 -5.35 -13.19 4.68
CA MET A 33 -6.38 -12.17 4.87
C MET A 33 -6.49 -11.86 6.36
N MET A 34 -6.50 -10.57 6.72
CA MET A 34 -6.54 -10.12 8.11
C MET A 34 -7.67 -9.10 8.30
N PRO A 35 -8.94 -9.57 8.30
CA PRO A 35 -10.09 -8.67 8.35
C PRO A 35 -10.25 -8.00 9.72
N SER A 36 -10.73 -6.77 9.72
CA SER A 36 -11.27 -6.05 10.88
C SER A 36 -12.80 -5.90 10.75
N CYS A 37 -13.41 -5.20 11.70
CA CYS A 37 -14.84 -4.83 11.60
C CYS A 37 -15.16 -3.88 10.43
N PHE A 38 -14.14 -3.17 9.89
CA PHE A 38 -14.29 -2.25 8.76
C PHE A 38 -14.05 -2.93 7.40
N THR A 39 -13.55 -4.16 7.40
CA THR A 39 -13.26 -4.87 6.15
C THR A 39 -14.55 -5.28 5.45
N ALA A 40 -14.75 -4.79 4.24
CA ALA A 40 -15.92 -5.12 3.44
C ALA A 40 -15.97 -6.63 3.14
N GLU A 41 -17.17 -7.21 3.18
CA GLU A 41 -17.35 -8.65 2.89
C GLU A 41 -16.86 -9.00 1.48
N ILE A 42 -17.08 -8.08 0.52
CA ILE A 42 -16.64 -8.22 -0.85
C ILE A 42 -15.11 -8.36 -0.97
N SER A 43 -14.33 -7.69 -0.12
CA SER A 43 -12.88 -7.79 -0.11
C SER A 43 -12.40 -9.17 0.34
N LYS A 44 -13.07 -9.77 1.32
CA LYS A 44 -12.80 -11.15 1.76
C LYS A 44 -13.12 -12.17 0.66
N ILE A 45 -14.27 -12.00 0.00
CA ILE A 45 -14.68 -12.86 -1.11
C ILE A 45 -13.67 -12.79 -2.25
N ASP A 46 -13.28 -11.59 -2.66
CA ASP A 46 -12.36 -11.39 -3.78
C ASP A 46 -10.94 -11.86 -3.48
N ALA A 47 -10.46 -11.65 -2.27
CA ALA A 47 -9.18 -12.20 -1.82
C ALA A 47 -9.16 -13.72 -1.88
N LYS A 48 -10.24 -14.37 -1.42
CA LYS A 48 -10.37 -15.83 -1.46
C LYS A 48 -10.43 -16.37 -2.88
N ILE A 49 -11.22 -15.74 -3.77
CA ILE A 49 -11.30 -16.12 -5.18
C ILE A 49 -9.94 -16.00 -5.86
N LEU A 50 -9.23 -14.88 -5.64
CA LEU A 50 -7.90 -14.69 -6.22
C LEU A 50 -6.91 -15.76 -5.74
N ALA A 51 -6.91 -16.07 -4.44
CA ALA A 51 -6.05 -17.12 -3.90
C ALA A 51 -6.37 -18.49 -4.51
N GLN A 52 -7.64 -18.80 -4.74
CA GLN A 52 -8.07 -20.02 -5.43
C GLN A 52 -7.64 -20.05 -6.88
N ASN A 53 -7.83 -18.96 -7.62
CA ASN A 53 -7.41 -18.84 -9.03
C ASN A 53 -5.89 -19.08 -9.19
N LEU A 54 -5.09 -18.61 -8.24
CA LEU A 54 -3.65 -18.77 -8.21
C LEU A 54 -3.19 -20.10 -7.57
N GLY A 55 -4.08 -20.83 -6.93
CA GLY A 55 -3.79 -22.12 -6.28
C GLY A 55 -2.84 -22.00 -5.09
N VAL A 56 -2.83 -20.86 -4.39
CA VAL A 56 -1.95 -20.61 -3.24
C VAL A 56 -2.62 -20.99 -1.93
N LYS A 57 -1.80 -21.26 -0.91
CA LYS A 57 -2.31 -21.41 0.47
C LYS A 57 -2.91 -20.08 0.93
N TYR A 58 -4.17 -20.13 1.38
CA TYR A 58 -4.92 -19.00 1.90
C TYR A 58 -5.33 -19.25 3.36
N ASP A 59 -5.09 -18.27 4.22
CA ASP A 59 -5.53 -18.29 5.60
C ASP A 59 -6.25 -16.98 5.92
N GLU A 60 -7.20 -17.03 6.85
CA GLU A 60 -7.91 -15.85 7.36
C GLU A 60 -7.68 -15.73 8.87
N ILE A 61 -7.20 -14.57 9.32
CA ILE A 61 -6.91 -14.28 10.72
C ILE A 61 -7.54 -12.93 11.06
N SER A 62 -8.70 -12.93 11.72
CA SER A 62 -9.35 -11.68 12.15
C SER A 62 -8.47 -10.91 13.14
N ILE A 63 -8.31 -9.61 12.91
CA ILE A 63 -7.60 -8.71 13.82
C ILE A 63 -8.53 -8.08 14.86
N THR A 64 -9.84 -8.22 14.75
CA THR A 64 -10.82 -7.58 15.64
C THR A 64 -10.54 -7.82 17.13
N PRO A 65 -10.28 -9.06 17.62
CA PRO A 65 -10.02 -9.25 19.03
C PRO A 65 -8.77 -8.53 19.54
N MET A 66 -7.74 -8.43 18.69
CA MET A 66 -6.51 -7.72 19.02
C MET A 66 -6.75 -6.22 19.02
N TYR A 67 -7.43 -5.70 18.00
CA TYR A 67 -7.80 -4.30 17.91
C TYR A 67 -8.62 -3.85 19.12
N ASP A 68 -9.67 -4.59 19.49
CA ASP A 68 -10.51 -4.30 20.65
C ASP A 68 -9.69 -4.29 21.96
N SER A 69 -8.74 -5.21 22.09
CA SER A 69 -7.83 -5.25 23.25
C SER A 69 -6.94 -4.01 23.33
N PHE A 70 -6.39 -3.53 22.20
CA PHE A 70 -5.59 -2.31 22.15
C PHE A 70 -6.43 -1.09 22.52
N VAL A 71 -7.60 -0.92 21.88
CA VAL A 71 -8.50 0.21 22.15
C VAL A 71 -8.93 0.22 23.62
N LYS A 72 -9.30 -0.93 24.18
CA LYS A 72 -9.66 -1.04 25.58
C LYS A 72 -8.51 -0.70 26.53
N SER A 73 -7.29 -1.09 26.19
CA SER A 73 -6.11 -0.79 27.01
C SER A 73 -5.75 0.70 27.00
N LEU A 74 -6.14 1.41 25.95
CA LEU A 74 -5.89 2.84 25.76
C LEU A 74 -7.11 3.71 26.08
N GLU A 75 -8.22 3.12 26.54
CA GLU A 75 -9.50 3.81 26.77
C GLU A 75 -9.36 5.05 27.65
N PHE A 76 -8.55 4.96 28.71
CA PHE A 76 -8.31 6.08 29.61
C PHE A 76 -7.57 7.25 28.92
N GLU A 77 -6.56 6.93 28.11
CA GLU A 77 -5.76 7.92 27.36
C GLU A 77 -6.55 8.55 26.20
N PHE A 78 -7.43 7.76 25.57
CA PHE A 78 -8.24 8.21 24.43
C PHE A 78 -9.56 8.89 24.85
N LYS A 79 -9.86 8.89 26.13
CA LYS A 79 -11.09 9.48 26.68
C LYS A 79 -11.27 10.93 26.23
N HIS A 80 -12.44 11.24 25.67
CA HIS A 80 -12.82 12.54 25.14
C HIS A 80 -12.09 13.00 23.85
N LEU A 81 -11.24 12.19 23.27
CA LEU A 81 -10.65 12.46 21.96
C LEU A 81 -11.50 11.82 20.85
N PRO A 82 -11.71 12.50 19.71
CA PRO A 82 -12.35 11.89 18.56
C PRO A 82 -11.46 10.79 17.95
N LYS A 83 -12.08 9.80 17.31
CA LYS A 83 -11.32 8.84 16.49
C LYS A 83 -10.63 9.55 15.33
N ASP A 84 -9.42 9.13 15.04
CA ASP A 84 -8.60 9.67 13.95
C ASP A 84 -7.69 8.58 13.33
N ALA A 85 -6.65 8.98 12.65
CA ALA A 85 -5.65 8.06 12.08
C ALA A 85 -4.96 7.15 13.13
N THR A 86 -5.14 7.40 14.44
CA THR A 86 -4.56 6.57 15.50
C THR A 86 -5.15 5.16 15.47
N GLU A 87 -6.47 5.05 15.42
CA GLU A 87 -7.18 3.78 15.39
C GLU A 87 -6.93 3.03 14.07
N GLU A 88 -6.84 3.75 12.96
CA GLU A 88 -6.45 3.19 11.66
C GLU A 88 -5.04 2.59 11.71
N ASN A 89 -4.10 3.37 12.25
CA ASN A 89 -2.71 2.96 12.38
C ASN A 89 -2.52 1.76 13.34
N ILE A 90 -3.34 1.62 14.39
CA ILE A 90 -3.34 0.43 15.24
C ILE A 90 -3.66 -0.81 14.42
N GLN A 91 -4.69 -0.78 13.57
CA GLN A 91 -5.05 -1.93 12.72
C GLN A 91 -3.90 -2.32 11.77
N ALA A 92 -3.30 -1.32 11.10
CA ALA A 92 -2.17 -1.56 10.20
C ALA A 92 -0.97 -2.21 10.92
N ARG A 93 -0.65 -1.74 12.14
CA ARG A 93 0.44 -2.28 12.97
C ARG A 93 0.16 -3.68 13.48
N ILE A 94 -1.07 -3.99 13.88
CA ILE A 94 -1.48 -5.36 14.24
C ILE A 94 -1.25 -6.31 13.06
N ARG A 95 -1.68 -5.93 11.84
CA ARG A 95 -1.45 -6.72 10.63
C ARG A 95 0.05 -6.93 10.36
N GLY A 96 0.85 -5.88 10.46
CA GLY A 96 2.30 -5.97 10.32
C GLY A 96 2.93 -6.92 11.33
N THR A 97 2.54 -6.82 12.60
CA THR A 97 3.02 -7.71 13.68
C THR A 97 2.66 -9.17 13.41
N LEU A 98 1.43 -9.46 12.99
CA LEU A 98 1.00 -10.81 12.65
C LEU A 98 1.78 -11.42 11.48
N LEU A 99 1.97 -10.64 10.41
CA LEU A 99 2.76 -11.09 9.25
C LEU A 99 4.21 -11.39 9.65
N MET A 100 4.83 -10.53 10.46
CA MET A 100 6.19 -10.76 10.94
C MET A 100 6.30 -11.96 11.88
N ALA A 101 5.30 -12.20 12.73
CA ALA A 101 5.26 -13.39 13.56
C ALA A 101 5.16 -14.68 12.72
N LEU A 102 4.29 -14.69 11.70
CA LEU A 102 4.18 -15.79 10.75
C LEU A 102 5.47 -15.98 9.93
N SER A 103 6.10 -14.90 9.51
CA SER A 103 7.39 -14.88 8.82
C SER A 103 8.46 -15.61 9.63
N ASN A 104 8.62 -15.23 10.89
CA ASN A 104 9.60 -15.84 11.79
C ASN A 104 9.30 -17.32 12.03
N LYS A 105 8.03 -17.65 12.28
CA LYS A 105 7.63 -19.03 12.60
C LYS A 105 7.80 -20.00 11.43
N HIS A 106 7.61 -19.51 10.20
CA HIS A 106 7.62 -20.31 8.98
C HIS A 106 8.87 -20.10 8.10
N SER A 107 9.84 -19.33 8.56
CA SER A 107 11.06 -18.99 7.79
C SER A 107 10.73 -18.47 6.39
N SER A 108 9.81 -17.52 6.31
CA SER A 108 9.30 -16.93 5.07
C SER A 108 9.53 -15.43 5.06
N ILE A 109 9.77 -14.85 3.89
CA ILE A 109 9.86 -13.38 3.75
C ILE A 109 8.47 -12.76 3.62
N VAL A 110 8.22 -11.66 4.32
CA VAL A 110 7.01 -10.85 4.10
C VAL A 110 7.23 -9.95 2.89
N LEU A 111 6.33 -10.03 1.90
CA LEU A 111 6.28 -9.11 0.77
C LEU A 111 5.27 -8.01 1.07
N THR A 112 5.73 -6.75 1.02
CA THR A 112 4.86 -5.59 1.20
C THR A 112 4.20 -5.20 -0.13
N THR A 113 3.07 -4.54 -0.03
CA THR A 113 2.19 -4.24 -1.17
C THR A 113 2.10 -2.75 -1.50
N GLY A 114 2.84 -1.89 -0.78
CA GLY A 114 2.87 -0.45 -1.04
C GLY A 114 3.50 -0.13 -2.41
N ASN A 115 2.82 0.71 -3.18
CA ASN A 115 3.24 1.17 -4.49
C ASN A 115 4.00 2.51 -4.43
N LYS A 116 4.53 2.99 -5.58
CA LYS A 116 5.31 4.22 -5.65
C LYS A 116 4.51 5.45 -5.26
N SER A 117 3.27 5.55 -5.71
CA SER A 117 2.40 6.70 -5.49
C SER A 117 2.05 6.88 -4.01
N GLU A 118 1.67 5.79 -3.34
CA GLU A 118 1.41 5.77 -1.89
C GLU A 118 2.66 6.14 -1.09
N LEU A 119 3.82 5.56 -1.42
CA LEU A 119 5.10 5.87 -0.78
C LEU A 119 5.54 7.32 -1.02
N ALA A 120 5.24 7.89 -2.18
CA ALA A 120 5.56 9.27 -2.48
C ALA A 120 4.89 10.23 -1.51
N VAL A 121 3.58 10.10 -1.36
CA VAL A 121 2.76 11.00 -0.52
C VAL A 121 2.66 10.54 0.93
N GLY A 122 3.29 9.41 1.28
CA GLY A 122 3.27 8.87 2.64
C GLY A 122 1.93 8.26 3.06
N TYR A 123 1.10 7.85 2.09
CA TYR A 123 -0.14 7.12 2.33
C TYR A 123 0.18 5.67 2.72
N CYS A 124 0.80 5.53 3.88
CA CYS A 124 1.25 4.28 4.47
C CYS A 124 1.46 4.47 5.98
N THR A 125 1.38 3.40 6.72
CA THR A 125 1.56 3.39 8.17
C THR A 125 2.93 2.87 8.56
N LEU A 126 3.71 3.73 9.24
CA LEU A 126 5.01 3.35 9.78
C LEU A 126 4.87 2.16 10.74
N TYR A 127 5.67 1.11 10.51
CA TYR A 127 5.64 -0.17 11.23
C TYR A 127 4.32 -0.97 11.06
N GLY A 128 3.47 -0.59 10.12
CA GLY A 128 2.23 -1.27 9.77
C GLY A 128 2.35 -2.01 8.43
N ASP A 129 1.70 -1.49 7.41
CA ASP A 129 1.69 -2.03 6.04
C ASP A 129 3.06 -2.00 5.34
N MET A 130 3.99 -1.19 5.86
CA MET A 130 5.39 -1.15 5.42
C MET A 130 6.25 -2.26 6.05
N ALA A 131 5.74 -3.02 7.03
CA ALA A 131 6.49 -4.05 7.71
C ALA A 131 6.71 -5.27 6.81
N GLY A 132 7.97 -5.53 6.43
CA GLY A 132 8.32 -6.67 5.60
C GLY A 132 9.78 -6.69 5.19
N GLY A 133 10.16 -7.71 4.42
CA GLY A 133 11.53 -7.91 3.96
C GLY A 133 11.79 -7.43 2.53
N PHE A 134 10.73 -7.31 1.71
CA PHE A 134 10.87 -6.88 0.32
C PHE A 134 9.58 -6.21 -0.19
N ALA A 135 9.74 -5.06 -0.85
CA ALA A 135 8.64 -4.28 -1.42
C ALA A 135 8.59 -4.45 -2.94
N VAL A 136 7.74 -5.37 -3.40
CA VAL A 136 7.71 -5.86 -4.79
C VAL A 136 7.41 -4.75 -5.79
N ILE A 137 6.40 -3.93 -5.48
CA ILE A 137 5.89 -2.85 -6.35
C ILE A 137 6.26 -1.45 -5.86
N LYS A 138 7.30 -1.33 -5.03
CA LYS A 138 7.77 -0.07 -4.43
C LYS A 138 7.97 1.07 -5.44
N ASP A 139 8.39 0.75 -6.64
CA ASP A 139 8.68 1.72 -7.71
C ASP A 139 7.67 1.64 -8.87
N VAL A 140 6.50 1.02 -8.65
CA VAL A 140 5.40 0.95 -9.60
C VAL A 140 4.37 2.03 -9.27
N PRO A 141 4.14 3.04 -10.16
CA PRO A 141 3.05 4.00 -9.98
C PRO A 141 1.68 3.32 -9.97
N LYS A 142 0.70 3.87 -9.25
CA LYS A 142 -0.65 3.29 -9.11
C LYS A 142 -1.35 3.10 -10.44
N SER A 143 -1.28 4.06 -11.34
CA SER A 143 -1.80 3.97 -12.71
C SER A 143 -1.20 2.78 -13.46
N PHE A 144 0.08 2.48 -13.23
CA PHE A 144 0.74 1.34 -13.84
C PHE A 144 0.35 0.00 -13.18
N VAL A 145 0.01 0.00 -11.89
CA VAL A 145 -0.57 -1.18 -11.21
C VAL A 145 -1.85 -1.62 -11.93
N TYR A 146 -2.77 -0.68 -12.23
CA TYR A 146 -3.99 -0.97 -12.99
C TYR A 146 -3.70 -1.55 -14.37
N ARG A 147 -2.74 -0.96 -15.09
CA ARG A 147 -2.32 -1.46 -16.41
C ARG A 147 -1.77 -2.87 -16.36
N LEU A 148 -0.96 -3.20 -15.34
CA LEU A 148 -0.41 -4.53 -15.14
C LEU A 148 -1.51 -5.55 -14.80
N CYS A 149 -2.47 -5.21 -13.95
CA CYS A 149 -3.60 -6.10 -13.64
C CYS A 149 -4.47 -6.38 -14.87
N ASN A 150 -4.76 -5.36 -15.68
CA ASN A 150 -5.46 -5.54 -16.94
C ASN A 150 -4.65 -6.42 -17.94
N TYR A 151 -3.34 -6.23 -17.99
CA TYR A 151 -2.46 -7.07 -18.83
C TYR A 151 -2.45 -8.53 -18.36
N ILE A 152 -2.46 -8.79 -17.06
CA ILE A 152 -2.56 -10.14 -16.49
C ILE A 152 -3.86 -10.81 -16.92
N ASN A 153 -4.95 -10.06 -16.95
CA ASN A 153 -6.29 -10.57 -17.29
C ASN A 153 -6.60 -10.60 -18.80
N ARG A 154 -5.66 -10.22 -19.67
CA ARG A 154 -5.93 -10.09 -21.12
C ARG A 154 -6.43 -11.36 -21.82
N ASP A 155 -5.99 -12.53 -21.36
CA ASP A 155 -6.33 -13.82 -21.97
C ASP A 155 -7.35 -14.60 -21.11
N GLN A 156 -7.30 -14.41 -19.80
CA GLN A 156 -8.17 -15.08 -18.84
C GLN A 156 -8.28 -14.23 -17.57
N GLU A 157 -9.45 -14.19 -16.96
CA GLU A 157 -9.65 -13.52 -15.67
C GLU A 157 -8.97 -14.31 -14.54
N ILE A 158 -7.79 -13.83 -14.11
CA ILE A 158 -7.04 -14.36 -12.98
C ILE A 158 -7.33 -13.53 -11.73
N ILE A 159 -7.18 -12.21 -11.86
CA ILE A 159 -7.53 -11.24 -10.82
C ILE A 159 -9.02 -10.91 -11.00
N PRO A 160 -9.89 -11.15 -10.01
CA PRO A 160 -11.29 -10.80 -10.11
C PRO A 160 -11.48 -9.37 -10.63
N ASN A 161 -12.25 -9.19 -11.68
CA ASN A 161 -12.41 -7.89 -12.35
C ASN A 161 -12.91 -6.80 -11.38
N ARG A 162 -13.67 -7.18 -10.37
CA ARG A 162 -14.14 -6.29 -9.32
C ARG A 162 -13.02 -5.68 -8.48
N ILE A 163 -11.89 -6.38 -8.28
CA ILE A 163 -10.68 -5.83 -7.65
C ILE A 163 -10.10 -4.67 -8.49
N ILE A 164 -10.20 -4.77 -9.83
CA ILE A 164 -9.65 -3.76 -10.74
C ILE A 164 -10.57 -2.56 -10.86
N THR A 165 -11.89 -2.77 -10.85
CA THR A 165 -12.89 -1.72 -11.13
C THR A 165 -13.36 -0.96 -9.90
N ARG A 166 -13.17 -1.53 -8.70
CA ARG A 166 -13.58 -0.90 -7.45
C ARG A 166 -12.65 0.27 -7.08
N PRO A 167 -13.19 1.38 -6.55
CA PRO A 167 -12.38 2.46 -6.01
C PRO A 167 -11.39 1.95 -4.95
N PRO A 168 -10.13 2.44 -4.94
CA PRO A 168 -9.15 2.03 -3.96
C PRO A 168 -9.52 2.56 -2.57
N SER A 169 -9.34 1.70 -1.55
CA SER A 169 -9.61 2.01 -0.14
C SER A 169 -8.70 1.20 0.76
N ALA A 170 -8.25 1.82 1.85
CA ALA A 170 -7.51 1.14 2.91
C ALA A 170 -8.42 0.32 3.84
N GLU A 171 -9.73 0.52 3.84
CA GLU A 171 -10.74 -0.15 4.69
C GLU A 171 -10.38 -0.14 6.19
N LEU A 172 -9.92 1.00 6.69
CA LEU A 172 -9.53 1.21 8.09
C LEU A 172 -10.58 1.96 8.89
N SER A 173 -11.52 2.63 8.20
CA SER A 173 -12.71 3.31 8.74
C SER A 173 -13.92 3.13 7.84
N GLU A 174 -15.10 3.58 8.31
CA GLU A 174 -16.35 3.48 7.56
C GLU A 174 -16.29 4.32 6.26
N ASP A 175 -16.75 3.76 5.16
CA ASP A 175 -16.89 4.40 3.83
C ASP A 175 -15.62 5.09 3.30
N GLN A 176 -14.44 4.70 3.80
CA GLN A 176 -13.15 5.29 3.43
C GLN A 176 -12.81 5.02 1.95
N VAL A 177 -12.36 6.06 1.25
CA VAL A 177 -11.72 5.97 -0.06
C VAL A 177 -10.43 6.80 -0.09
N ASP A 178 -9.46 6.40 -0.91
CA ASP A 178 -8.15 7.08 -0.97
C ASP A 178 -8.29 8.55 -1.42
N GLN A 179 -9.27 8.85 -2.28
CA GLN A 179 -9.56 10.19 -2.78
C GLN A 179 -10.07 11.17 -1.72
N ASP A 180 -10.48 10.71 -0.54
CA ASP A 180 -10.82 11.60 0.58
C ASP A 180 -9.63 12.47 0.99
N SER A 181 -8.41 11.96 0.75
CA SER A 181 -7.18 12.63 1.16
C SER A 181 -6.16 12.84 0.04
N LEU A 182 -6.36 12.29 -1.15
CA LEU A 182 -5.43 12.35 -2.28
C LEU A 182 -6.13 12.81 -3.56
N PRO A 183 -5.41 13.46 -4.51
CA PRO A 183 -5.89 13.61 -5.87
C PRO A 183 -6.12 12.25 -6.55
N GLU A 184 -6.86 12.26 -7.67
CA GLU A 184 -6.96 11.09 -8.54
C GLU A 184 -5.57 10.56 -8.90
N TYR A 185 -5.41 9.23 -8.91
CA TYR A 185 -4.08 8.63 -9.07
C TYR A 185 -3.42 8.94 -10.41
N GLU A 186 -4.18 9.16 -11.49
CA GLU A 186 -3.64 9.62 -12.76
C GLU A 186 -2.99 11.00 -12.64
N VAL A 187 -3.61 11.92 -11.91
CA VAL A 187 -3.09 13.27 -11.65
C VAL A 187 -1.87 13.19 -10.74
N LEU A 188 -1.98 12.42 -9.64
CA LEU A 188 -0.88 12.23 -8.70
C LEU A 188 0.36 11.66 -9.39
N ASP A 189 0.21 10.59 -10.17
CA ASP A 189 1.31 9.93 -10.88
C ASP A 189 1.93 10.83 -11.95
N ALA A 190 1.13 11.64 -12.64
CA ALA A 190 1.63 12.60 -13.61
C ALA A 190 2.47 13.71 -12.94
N ILE A 191 1.99 14.26 -11.82
CA ILE A 191 2.75 15.24 -11.01
C ILE A 191 4.04 14.60 -10.47
N LEU A 192 3.94 13.38 -9.94
CA LEU A 192 5.09 12.63 -9.42
C LEU A 192 6.17 12.42 -10.50
N GLY A 193 5.77 11.97 -11.70
CA GLY A 193 6.66 11.78 -12.83
C GLY A 193 7.32 13.09 -13.28
N SER A 194 6.55 14.17 -13.38
CA SER A 194 7.04 15.50 -13.74
C SER A 194 8.06 16.02 -12.72
N TYR A 195 7.72 15.94 -11.43
CA TYR A 195 8.56 16.42 -10.34
C TYR A 195 9.82 15.60 -10.12
N MET A 196 9.68 14.25 -10.02
CA MET A 196 10.80 13.37 -9.65
C MET A 196 11.63 12.90 -10.83
N GLU A 197 11.01 12.62 -11.97
CA GLU A 197 11.72 11.97 -13.09
C GLU A 197 12.21 12.97 -14.12
N ASN A 198 11.52 14.12 -14.25
CA ASN A 198 11.84 15.16 -15.19
C ASN A 198 12.47 16.41 -14.54
N ASP A 199 12.60 16.45 -13.21
CA ASP A 199 13.17 17.56 -12.43
C ASP A 199 12.42 18.89 -12.61
N ASN A 200 11.13 18.85 -12.95
CA ASN A 200 10.35 20.07 -13.11
C ASN A 200 10.03 20.68 -11.74
N SER A 201 10.17 22.01 -11.65
CA SER A 201 9.74 22.76 -10.49
C SER A 201 8.20 22.76 -10.35
N PRO A 202 7.65 23.06 -9.16
CA PRO A 202 6.20 23.21 -9.00
C PRO A 202 5.58 24.20 -10.01
N ASP A 203 6.23 25.34 -10.28
CA ASP A 203 5.75 26.34 -11.24
C ASP A 203 5.71 25.80 -12.68
N GLU A 204 6.73 25.03 -13.08
CA GLU A 204 6.75 24.37 -14.40
C GLU A 204 5.63 23.34 -14.53
N ILE A 205 5.33 22.58 -13.43
CA ILE A 205 4.23 21.62 -13.43
C ILE A 205 2.88 22.33 -13.52
N ILE A 206 2.68 23.43 -12.79
CA ILE A 206 1.48 24.26 -12.87
C ILE A 206 1.30 24.81 -14.31
N SER A 207 2.40 25.20 -14.96
CA SER A 207 2.35 25.66 -16.35
C SER A 207 1.85 24.60 -17.35
N GLN A 208 1.94 23.31 -17.00
CA GLN A 208 1.40 22.18 -17.75
C GLN A 208 -0.10 21.96 -17.54
N ARG A 209 -0.78 22.90 -16.88
CA ARG A 209 -2.23 22.92 -16.57
C ARG A 209 -2.69 21.95 -15.48
N PHE A 210 -1.81 21.54 -14.59
CA PHE A 210 -2.22 20.88 -13.35
C PHE A 210 -2.81 21.91 -12.38
N ASP A 211 -3.74 21.45 -11.55
CA ASP A 211 -4.31 22.30 -10.49
C ASP A 211 -3.22 22.68 -9.48
N ILE A 212 -3.20 23.97 -9.08
CA ILE A 212 -2.20 24.52 -8.16
C ILE A 212 -2.23 23.80 -6.81
N ALA A 213 -3.43 23.56 -6.28
CA ALA A 213 -3.60 22.93 -4.97
C ALA A 213 -3.10 21.47 -4.99
N ASP A 214 -3.33 20.73 -6.07
CA ASP A 214 -2.83 19.37 -6.24
C ASP A 214 -1.30 19.35 -6.33
N VAL A 215 -0.69 20.24 -7.10
CA VAL A 215 0.78 20.31 -7.24
C VAL A 215 1.43 20.66 -5.91
N GLU A 216 0.94 21.70 -5.21
CA GLU A 216 1.45 22.08 -3.89
C GLU A 216 1.29 20.97 -2.87
N LYS A 217 0.13 20.33 -2.83
CA LYS A 217 -0.17 19.21 -1.93
C LYS A 217 0.77 18.03 -2.16
N VAL A 218 0.87 17.55 -3.40
CA VAL A 218 1.70 16.38 -3.75
C VAL A 218 3.17 16.66 -3.48
N THR A 219 3.71 17.79 -3.93
CA THR A 219 5.12 18.13 -3.72
C THR A 219 5.46 18.33 -2.24
N SER A 220 4.55 18.93 -1.46
CA SER A 220 4.70 19.04 -0.01
C SER A 220 4.71 17.66 0.67
N LEU A 221 3.76 16.79 0.34
CA LEU A 221 3.69 15.43 0.88
C LEU A 221 4.94 14.61 0.55
N ILE A 222 5.49 14.74 -0.66
CA ILE A 222 6.75 14.09 -1.04
C ILE A 222 7.89 14.53 -0.11
N LYS A 223 8.00 15.83 0.17
CA LYS A 223 9.07 16.38 1.02
C LYS A 223 8.96 15.91 2.47
N ILE A 224 7.77 15.99 3.08
CA ILE A 224 7.59 15.71 4.51
C ILE A 224 7.58 14.22 4.87
N ASN A 225 7.29 13.33 3.92
CA ASN A 225 7.16 11.89 4.17
C ASN A 225 8.45 11.08 3.94
N GLU A 226 9.60 11.73 3.77
CA GLU A 226 10.89 11.00 3.64
C GLU A 226 11.17 10.10 4.83
N TYR A 227 10.78 10.48 6.06
CA TYR A 227 10.99 9.65 7.24
C TYR A 227 10.28 8.30 7.16
N LYS A 228 9.09 8.23 6.54
CA LYS A 228 8.39 6.98 6.28
C LYS A 228 9.15 6.13 5.24
N ARG A 229 9.51 6.74 4.11
CA ARG A 229 10.24 6.04 3.04
C ARG A 229 11.57 5.43 3.49
N ARG A 230 12.25 6.04 4.49
CA ARG A 230 13.47 5.50 5.10
C ARG A 230 13.27 4.18 5.83
N GLN A 231 12.03 3.89 6.24
CA GLN A 231 11.67 2.66 6.95
C GLN A 231 11.10 1.58 6.03
N SER A 232 10.89 1.90 4.75
CA SER A 232 10.35 0.93 3.80
C SER A 232 11.40 -0.10 3.39
N PRO A 233 10.99 -1.37 3.16
CA PRO A 233 11.90 -2.42 2.70
C PRO A 233 12.56 -2.08 1.36
N PRO A 234 13.67 -2.76 1.00
CA PRO A 234 14.23 -2.68 -0.34
C PRO A 234 13.22 -3.17 -1.39
N GLY A 235 13.31 -2.62 -2.59
CA GLY A 235 12.47 -2.99 -3.73
C GLY A 235 13.23 -2.87 -5.05
N ILE A 236 12.59 -3.31 -6.13
CA ILE A 236 13.14 -3.25 -7.48
C ILE A 236 12.89 -1.84 -8.05
N ARG A 237 13.89 -1.28 -8.73
CA ARG A 237 13.73 -0.07 -9.52
C ARG A 237 13.25 -0.43 -10.91
N ILE A 238 12.15 0.20 -11.35
CA ILE A 238 11.59 0.06 -12.70
C ILE A 238 11.42 1.40 -13.42
N THR A 239 11.37 2.50 -12.65
CA THR A 239 11.25 3.85 -13.21
C THR A 239 12.62 4.54 -13.33
N LYS A 240 12.64 5.73 -13.91
CA LYS A 240 13.87 6.53 -14.08
C LYS A 240 14.53 6.86 -12.75
N ARG A 241 13.74 7.11 -11.69
CA ARG A 241 14.21 7.39 -10.32
C ARG A 241 13.36 6.69 -9.27
N ALA A 242 13.97 5.85 -8.46
CA ALA A 242 13.34 5.13 -7.36
C ALA A 242 13.64 5.79 -6.01
N PHE A 243 12.67 5.78 -5.10
CA PHE A 243 12.88 6.24 -3.73
C PHE A 243 13.92 5.39 -2.99
N GLY A 244 14.77 6.08 -2.24
CA GLY A 244 15.76 5.47 -1.37
C GLY A 244 17.11 5.21 -2.03
N ARG A 245 17.15 4.83 -3.31
CA ARG A 245 18.37 4.66 -4.08
C ARG A 245 18.77 5.94 -4.84
N ASP A 246 17.85 6.45 -5.63
CA ASP A 246 18.10 7.53 -6.59
C ASP A 246 17.61 8.88 -6.07
N TRP A 247 16.65 8.87 -5.15
CA TRP A 247 16.02 10.06 -4.61
C TRP A 247 15.78 9.96 -3.11
N ARG A 248 16.30 10.95 -2.36
CA ARG A 248 16.11 11.09 -0.92
C ARG A 248 15.99 12.56 -0.54
N TYR A 249 15.02 12.86 0.31
CA TYR A 249 14.91 14.19 0.91
C TYR A 249 15.56 14.25 2.29
N PRO A 250 16.03 15.44 2.74
CA PRO A 250 16.37 15.64 4.15
C PRO A 250 15.12 15.52 5.02
N ILE A 251 15.20 14.74 6.11
CA ILE A 251 14.04 14.51 7.00
C ILE A 251 13.65 15.78 7.77
N THR A 252 14.62 16.58 8.20
CA THR A 252 14.42 17.77 9.06
C THR A 252 14.40 19.08 8.28
N ASN A 253 14.27 19.03 6.97
CA ASN A 253 14.28 20.21 6.12
C ASN A 253 12.90 20.89 6.10
N LYS A 254 12.87 22.23 6.29
CA LYS A 254 11.68 23.07 6.17
C LYS A 254 11.64 23.89 4.87
N PHE A 255 12.55 23.65 3.96
CA PHE A 255 12.56 24.32 2.66
C PHE A 255 11.33 23.93 1.84
N LYS A 256 10.58 24.92 1.39
CA LYS A 256 9.30 24.69 0.69
C LYS A 256 9.42 24.63 -0.83
N GLY A 257 10.59 24.97 -1.41
CA GLY A 257 10.84 25.02 -2.84
C GLY A 257 10.79 26.41 -3.36
#